data_cf7f48dee0d50d5e9dc7269856f2a2b6
#
_entry.id   cf7f48dee0d50d5e9dc7269856f2a2b6
#
_cell.length_a   1.000
_cell.length_b   1.000
_cell.length_c   1.000
_cell.angle_alpha   90.00
_cell.angle_beta   90.00
_cell.angle_gamma   90.00
#
_symmetry.space_group_name_H-M   'P 1'
#
loop_
_entity.id
_entity.type
_entity.pdbx_description
1 polymer ?
#
loop_
_entity_poly.entity_id
_entity_poly.type
_entity_poly.pdbx_seq_one_letter_code
_entity_poly.pdbx_strand_id
1 'polypeptide(L)'
;MYPCDRIRDIAILLSEMNKLDIGWFSFTCCEDSTIIFTELLNRHYETWNKVLNFKHVRVLKQQNKDGPFDVSFIEGAISSDKQAARVKEIRNQSKYIVAIGACAVMGMPSSQRNQFTAAQNAEIQFLLDRFNYNDKVLRVEDVIKVDFRVPGCPMNEKIFLQTIDQLISKIRLDLARSERSSL
;
A
#
# COMPACT_ATOMS: atom_id res chain seq x y z
N MET A 1 44.62 -3.66 -5.07
CA MET A 1 43.26 -3.60 -5.62
C MET A 1 42.37 -2.98 -4.56
N TYR A 2 42.03 -1.68 -4.75
CA TYR A 2 41.47 -0.82 -3.69
C TYR A 2 39.97 -1.07 -3.53
N PRO A 3 39.40 -1.00 -2.29
CA PRO A 3 37.97 -1.25 -2.03
C PRO A 3 37.02 -0.24 -2.69
N CYS A 4 37.54 0.81 -3.35
CA CYS A 4 36.76 1.86 -3.99
C CYS A 4 36.03 1.41 -5.27
N ASP A 5 36.56 0.39 -5.96
CA ASP A 5 35.96 -0.11 -7.21
C ASP A 5 34.66 -0.88 -6.97
N ARG A 6 34.54 -1.64 -5.87
CA ARG A 6 33.31 -2.34 -5.51
C ARG A 6 32.13 -1.41 -5.21
N ILE A 7 32.39 -0.26 -4.61
CA ILE A 7 31.34 0.73 -4.29
C ILE A 7 30.85 1.42 -5.57
N ARG A 8 31.77 1.65 -6.52
CA ARG A 8 31.46 2.23 -7.83
C ARG A 8 30.64 1.26 -8.70
N ASP A 9 31.01 -0.01 -8.71
CA ASP A 9 30.29 -1.06 -9.45
C ASP A 9 28.88 -1.28 -8.86
N ILE A 10 28.74 -1.25 -7.53
CA ILE A 10 27.43 -1.31 -6.87
C ILE A 10 26.61 -0.05 -7.18
N ALA A 11 27.21 1.12 -7.23
CA ALA A 11 26.52 2.38 -7.56
C ALA A 11 26.07 2.40 -9.03
N ILE A 12 26.86 1.85 -9.95
CA ILE A 12 26.52 1.72 -11.38
C ILE A 12 25.42 0.67 -11.56
N LEU A 13 25.51 -0.49 -10.91
CA LEU A 13 24.46 -1.50 -10.88
C LEU A 13 23.14 -0.97 -10.27
N LEU A 14 23.21 -0.08 -9.30
CA LEU A 14 22.04 0.58 -8.71
C LEU A 14 21.45 1.65 -9.62
N SER A 15 22.22 2.25 -10.54
CA SER A 15 21.73 3.26 -11.49
C SER A 15 21.06 2.64 -12.73
N GLU A 16 21.36 1.40 -13.07
CA GLU A 16 20.76 0.66 -14.19
C GLU A 16 19.54 -0.17 -13.79
N MET A 17 19.28 -0.35 -12.49
CA MET A 17 18.11 -1.10 -12.03
C MET A 17 16.84 -0.26 -12.18
N ASN A 18 15.86 -0.80 -12.87
CA ASN A 18 14.52 -0.20 -12.95
C ASN A 18 13.97 0.10 -11.56
N LYS A 19 13.47 1.33 -11.37
CA LYS A 19 12.78 1.71 -10.13
C LYS A 19 11.56 0.84 -9.92
N LEU A 20 11.24 0.53 -8.66
CA LEU A 20 10.04 -0.22 -8.31
C LEU A 20 8.80 0.65 -8.48
N ASP A 21 7.83 0.17 -9.24
CA ASP A 21 6.55 0.85 -9.48
C ASP A 21 5.64 0.72 -8.25
N ILE A 22 5.34 1.84 -7.63
CA ILE A 22 4.58 1.95 -6.38
C ILE A 22 3.20 2.55 -6.63
N GLY A 23 2.17 1.89 -6.07
CA GLY A 23 0.82 2.43 -5.93
C GLY A 23 0.49 2.69 -4.46
N TRP A 24 -0.15 3.83 -4.15
CA TRP A 24 -0.73 4.17 -2.85
C TRP A 24 -2.21 4.46 -3.03
N PHE A 25 -3.05 3.71 -2.32
CA PHE A 25 -4.50 3.76 -2.46
C PHE A 25 -5.17 3.92 -1.10
N SER A 26 -6.05 4.91 -0.99
CA SER A 26 -6.86 5.15 0.21
C SER A 26 -8.31 4.75 -0.06
N PHE A 27 -8.92 4.05 0.89
CA PHE A 27 -10.32 3.64 0.90
C PHE A 27 -11.05 4.30 2.08
N THR A 28 -11.79 3.56 2.88
CA THR A 28 -12.52 4.13 4.02
C THR A 28 -11.61 4.31 5.24
N CYS A 29 -11.10 5.52 5.43
CA CYS A 29 -10.22 5.91 6.55
C CYS A 29 -10.17 7.44 6.72
N CYS A 30 -9.40 7.91 7.70
CA CYS A 30 -9.08 9.32 7.94
C CYS A 30 -7.86 9.83 7.14
N GLU A 31 -7.13 8.94 6.46
CA GLU A 31 -5.90 9.21 5.71
C GLU A 31 -4.70 9.69 6.56
N ASP A 32 -4.71 9.49 7.88
CA ASP A 32 -3.60 9.86 8.75
C ASP A 32 -2.30 9.12 8.40
N SER A 33 -2.40 7.87 7.93
CA SER A 33 -1.20 7.13 7.48
C SER A 33 -0.65 7.70 6.17
N THR A 34 -1.49 8.28 5.32
CA THR A 34 -1.05 9.03 4.13
C THR A 34 -0.28 10.29 4.53
N ILE A 35 -0.69 10.98 5.60
CA ILE A 35 0.05 12.14 6.14
C ILE A 35 1.42 11.70 6.63
N ILE A 36 1.51 10.65 7.46
CA ILE A 36 2.78 10.08 7.92
C ILE A 36 3.66 9.65 6.75
N PHE A 37 3.07 9.02 5.72
CA PHE A 37 3.81 8.65 4.50
C PHE A 37 4.44 9.88 3.82
N THR A 38 3.72 11.01 3.71
CA THR A 38 4.26 12.22 3.08
C THR A 38 5.40 12.83 3.88
N GLU A 39 5.34 12.79 5.22
CA GLU A 39 6.43 13.21 6.10
C GLU A 39 7.66 12.31 5.97
N LEU A 40 7.46 10.99 5.92
CA LEU A 40 8.52 10.02 5.68
C LEU A 40 9.15 10.21 4.29
N LEU A 41 8.34 10.47 3.28
CA LEU A 41 8.82 10.77 1.93
C LEU A 41 9.74 12.00 1.92
N ASN A 42 9.38 13.07 2.62
CA ASN A 42 10.24 14.26 2.73
C ASN A 42 11.59 13.93 3.39
N ARG A 43 11.56 13.12 4.47
CA ARG A 43 12.79 12.71 5.20
C ARG A 43 13.69 11.77 4.39
N HIS A 44 13.11 10.93 3.52
CA HIS A 44 13.82 9.89 2.76
C HIS A 44 13.86 10.14 1.25
N TYR A 45 13.49 11.34 0.80
CA TYR A 45 13.28 11.64 -0.62
C TYR A 45 14.47 11.27 -1.51
N GLU A 46 15.67 11.70 -1.13
CA GLU A 46 16.88 11.46 -1.93
C GLU A 46 17.19 9.98 -2.12
N THR A 47 16.89 9.14 -1.12
CA THR A 47 17.11 7.71 -1.18
C THR A 47 15.98 7.02 -1.95
N TRP A 48 14.73 7.34 -1.61
CA TRP A 48 13.58 6.69 -2.22
C TRP A 48 13.40 7.06 -3.68
N ASN A 49 13.68 8.30 -4.07
CA ASN A 49 13.61 8.73 -5.47
C ASN A 49 14.59 7.97 -6.38
N LYS A 50 15.64 7.37 -5.84
CA LYS A 50 16.57 6.54 -6.62
C LYS A 50 16.04 5.14 -6.91
N VAL A 51 15.20 4.60 -6.02
CA VAL A 51 14.77 3.20 -6.05
C VAL A 51 13.27 2.99 -6.25
N LEU A 52 12.44 4.01 -6.00
CA LEU A 52 10.99 3.95 -6.11
C LEU A 52 10.48 4.89 -7.22
N ASN A 53 9.50 4.43 -7.99
CA ASN A 53 8.71 5.21 -8.92
C ASN A 53 7.27 5.26 -8.43
N PHE A 54 6.84 6.40 -7.91
CA PHE A 54 5.47 6.61 -7.42
C PHE A 54 4.52 6.78 -8.63
N LYS A 55 3.99 5.66 -9.13
CA LYS A 55 3.16 5.58 -10.33
C LYS A 55 1.73 6.04 -10.08
N HIS A 56 1.17 5.65 -8.92
CA HIS A 56 -0.15 6.05 -8.46
C HIS A 56 -0.09 6.51 -7.00
N VAL A 57 -0.16 7.81 -6.76
CA VAL A 57 -0.18 8.43 -5.41
C VAL A 57 -0.97 9.73 -5.49
N ARG A 58 -2.27 9.69 -5.20
CA ARG A 58 -3.19 10.82 -5.41
C ARG A 58 -2.82 12.07 -4.62
N VAL A 59 -2.24 11.92 -3.42
CA VAL A 59 -1.80 13.04 -2.59
C VAL A 59 -0.61 13.81 -3.20
N LEU A 60 0.19 13.15 -4.06
CA LEU A 60 1.39 13.75 -4.64
C LEU A 60 1.24 14.14 -6.11
N LYS A 61 0.30 13.54 -6.83
CA LYS A 61 0.21 13.64 -8.29
C LYS A 61 -1.22 13.86 -8.76
N GLN A 62 -1.40 14.77 -9.72
CA GLN A 62 -2.66 14.93 -10.45
C GLN A 62 -2.89 13.80 -11.46
N GLN A 63 -1.84 13.43 -12.19
CA GLN A 63 -1.89 12.34 -13.16
C GLN A 63 -1.37 11.05 -12.53
N ASN A 64 -2.27 10.12 -12.31
CA ASN A 64 -1.96 8.80 -11.77
C ASN A 64 -2.14 7.75 -12.87
N LYS A 65 -1.25 6.76 -12.89
CA LYS A 65 -1.34 5.63 -13.83
C LYS A 65 -1.83 4.41 -13.08
N ASP A 66 -2.68 3.62 -13.69
CA ASP A 66 -2.99 2.28 -13.24
C ASP A 66 -1.86 1.31 -13.64
N GLY A 67 -1.72 0.23 -12.88
CA GLY A 67 -0.69 -0.79 -12.94
C GLY A 67 0.10 -1.00 -14.25
N PRO A 68 0.88 -2.03 -14.31
CA PRO A 68 1.24 -2.92 -13.20
C PRO A 68 2.08 -2.23 -12.13
N PHE A 69 2.00 -2.78 -10.90
CA PHE A 69 2.76 -2.30 -9.74
C PHE A 69 3.65 -3.42 -9.19
N ASP A 70 4.83 -3.06 -8.72
CA ASP A 70 5.64 -3.97 -7.91
C ASP A 70 5.05 -4.07 -6.50
N VAL A 71 4.64 -2.92 -5.93
CA VAL A 71 4.00 -2.87 -4.60
C VAL A 71 2.83 -1.90 -4.62
N SER A 72 1.68 -2.33 -4.10
CA SER A 72 0.55 -1.45 -3.79
C SER A 72 0.30 -1.40 -2.29
N PHE A 73 0.35 -0.18 -1.76
CA PHE A 73 -0.01 0.14 -0.39
C PHE A 73 -1.50 0.49 -0.35
N ILE A 74 -2.24 -0.16 0.54
CA ILE A 74 -3.69 0.02 0.68
C ILE A 74 -4.00 0.48 2.09
N GLU A 75 -4.46 1.72 2.21
CA GLU A 75 -4.94 2.32 3.44
C GLU A 75 -6.47 2.30 3.48
N GLY A 76 -7.03 2.06 4.67
CA GLY A 76 -8.46 2.09 4.90
C GLY A 76 -9.16 0.74 4.78
N ALA A 77 -10.38 0.70 5.29
CA ALA A 77 -11.27 -0.47 5.25
C ALA A 77 -12.17 -0.43 4.00
N ILE A 78 -12.81 -1.54 3.68
CA ILE A 78 -13.66 -1.70 2.51
C ILE A 78 -15.12 -1.63 2.96
N SER A 79 -15.84 -0.59 2.53
CA SER A 79 -17.20 -0.29 2.98
C SER A 79 -18.26 -0.34 1.89
N SER A 80 -17.90 -0.67 0.64
CA SER A 80 -18.83 -0.81 -0.47
C SER A 80 -18.34 -1.83 -1.50
N ASP A 81 -19.26 -2.37 -2.29
CA ASP A 81 -18.94 -3.31 -3.38
C ASP A 81 -18.04 -2.67 -4.45
N LYS A 82 -18.21 -1.38 -4.71
CA LYS A 82 -17.34 -0.62 -5.62
C LYS A 82 -15.89 -0.62 -5.11
N GLN A 83 -15.68 -0.41 -3.80
CA GLN A 83 -14.37 -0.47 -3.20
C GLN A 83 -13.81 -1.90 -3.23
N ALA A 84 -14.65 -2.91 -2.97
CA ALA A 84 -14.25 -4.31 -3.04
C ALA A 84 -13.83 -4.71 -4.47
N ALA A 85 -14.55 -4.28 -5.50
CA ALA A 85 -14.16 -4.48 -6.89
C ALA A 85 -12.81 -3.81 -7.19
N ARG A 86 -12.65 -2.53 -6.79
CA ARG A 86 -11.42 -1.78 -7.04
C ARG A 86 -10.20 -2.39 -6.36
N VAL A 87 -10.32 -2.87 -5.13
CA VAL A 87 -9.18 -3.49 -4.44
C VAL A 87 -8.79 -4.83 -5.07
N LYS A 88 -9.73 -5.58 -5.65
CA LYS A 88 -9.45 -6.79 -6.44
C LYS A 88 -8.70 -6.46 -7.72
N GLU A 89 -9.08 -5.40 -8.43
CA GLU A 89 -8.34 -4.93 -9.61
C GLU A 89 -6.89 -4.56 -9.25
N ILE A 90 -6.69 -3.81 -8.16
CA ILE A 90 -5.36 -3.44 -7.66
C ILE A 90 -4.55 -4.71 -7.34
N ARG A 91 -5.15 -5.72 -6.68
CA ARG A 91 -4.48 -7.00 -6.39
C ARG A 91 -3.98 -7.68 -7.67
N ASN A 92 -4.83 -7.73 -8.69
CA ASN A 92 -4.48 -8.39 -9.97
C ASN A 92 -3.34 -7.68 -10.73
N GLN A 93 -3.11 -6.39 -10.45
CA GLN A 93 -2.08 -5.58 -11.10
C GLN A 93 -0.82 -5.41 -10.23
N SER A 94 -0.76 -6.06 -9.06
CA SER A 94 0.32 -5.85 -8.08
C SER A 94 1.03 -7.15 -7.75
N LYS A 95 2.36 -7.13 -7.69
CA LYS A 95 3.15 -8.27 -7.20
C LYS A 95 2.93 -8.45 -5.69
N TYR A 96 3.02 -7.36 -4.92
CA TYR A 96 2.83 -7.35 -3.48
C TYR A 96 1.77 -6.34 -3.05
N ILE A 97 0.97 -6.72 -2.05
CA ILE A 97 0.00 -5.84 -1.36
C ILE A 97 0.44 -5.64 0.08
N VAL A 98 0.47 -4.39 0.50
CA VAL A 98 0.72 -3.97 1.88
C VAL A 98 -0.53 -3.29 2.44
N ALA A 99 -1.13 -3.85 3.46
CA ALA A 99 -2.23 -3.20 4.19
C ALA A 99 -1.65 -2.20 5.20
N ILE A 100 -2.11 -0.95 5.14
CA ILE A 100 -1.59 0.19 5.91
C ILE A 100 -2.63 0.69 6.92
N GLY A 101 -2.20 0.81 8.17
CA GLY A 101 -3.01 1.38 9.24
C GLY A 101 -4.03 0.40 9.83
N ALA A 102 -4.61 0.76 10.97
CA ALA A 102 -5.54 -0.09 11.69
C ALA A 102 -6.83 -0.39 10.90
N CYS A 103 -7.32 0.57 10.10
CA CYS A 103 -8.53 0.37 9.29
C CYS A 103 -8.34 -0.74 8.24
N ALA A 104 -7.20 -0.77 7.54
CA ALA A 104 -6.91 -1.79 6.54
C ALA A 104 -6.61 -3.16 7.17
N VAL A 105 -5.86 -3.17 8.29
CA VAL A 105 -5.36 -4.39 8.93
C VAL A 105 -6.40 -5.04 9.85
N MET A 106 -7.13 -4.24 10.63
CA MET A 106 -8.07 -4.72 11.64
C MET A 106 -9.53 -4.31 11.38
N GLY A 107 -9.77 -3.42 10.41
CA GLY A 107 -11.09 -2.82 10.15
C GLY A 107 -11.40 -1.61 11.04
N MET A 108 -10.78 -1.48 12.20
CA MET A 108 -11.09 -0.45 13.20
C MET A 108 -10.24 0.82 13.01
N PRO A 109 -10.79 2.00 13.30
CA PRO A 109 -12.16 2.27 13.81
C PRO A 109 -13.27 2.27 12.75
N SER A 110 -12.96 2.18 11.45
CA SER A 110 -13.96 2.32 10.37
C SER A 110 -15.10 1.30 10.42
N SER A 111 -14.89 0.12 11.03
CA SER A 111 -15.89 -0.95 11.12
C SER A 111 -16.75 -0.91 12.38
N GLN A 112 -16.78 0.19 13.14
CA GLN A 112 -17.59 0.29 14.39
C GLN A 112 -19.05 -0.08 14.16
N ARG A 113 -19.63 0.32 13.01
CA ARG A 113 -21.03 -0.01 12.69
C ARG A 113 -21.31 -1.51 12.60
N ASN A 114 -20.29 -2.36 12.42
CA ASN A 114 -20.47 -3.82 12.42
C ASN A 114 -20.94 -4.36 13.77
N GLN A 115 -20.79 -3.56 14.84
CA GLN A 115 -21.19 -3.90 16.21
C GLN A 115 -22.46 -3.17 16.65
N PHE A 116 -23.11 -2.43 15.75
CA PHE A 116 -24.35 -1.69 16.05
C PHE A 116 -25.51 -2.65 16.30
N THR A 117 -26.36 -2.26 17.22
CA THR A 117 -27.64 -2.91 17.47
C THR A 117 -28.58 -2.75 16.27
N ALA A 118 -29.65 -3.55 16.21
CA ALA A 118 -30.65 -3.42 15.17
C ALA A 118 -31.27 -2.00 15.11
N ALA A 119 -31.50 -1.38 16.25
CA ALA A 119 -32.01 0.00 16.33
C ALA A 119 -31.03 1.01 15.72
N GLN A 120 -29.75 0.93 16.09
CA GLN A 120 -28.71 1.80 15.52
C GLN A 120 -28.52 1.60 14.01
N ASN A 121 -28.57 0.35 13.54
CA ASN A 121 -28.52 0.07 12.11
C ASN A 121 -29.72 0.67 11.36
N ALA A 122 -30.91 0.59 11.92
CA ALA A 122 -32.12 1.20 11.34
C ALA A 122 -31.98 2.74 11.22
N GLU A 123 -31.35 3.40 12.21
CA GLU A 123 -31.12 4.84 12.19
C GLU A 123 -30.18 5.30 11.07
N ILE A 124 -29.18 4.48 10.70
CA ILE A 124 -28.20 4.83 9.66
C ILE A 124 -28.52 4.27 8.28
N GLN A 125 -29.54 3.39 8.16
CA GLN A 125 -29.81 2.67 6.91
C GLN A 125 -30.01 3.61 5.72
N PHE A 126 -30.73 4.71 5.89
CA PHE A 126 -30.94 5.69 4.82
C PHE A 126 -29.63 6.32 4.30
N LEU A 127 -28.59 6.44 5.15
CA LEU A 127 -27.26 6.92 4.74
C LEU A 127 -26.51 5.83 3.96
N LEU A 128 -26.59 4.58 4.42
CA LEU A 128 -25.96 3.46 3.73
C LEU A 128 -26.53 3.32 2.33
N ASP A 129 -27.87 3.35 2.20
CA ASP A 129 -28.56 3.26 0.91
C ASP A 129 -28.22 4.44 -0.01
N ARG A 130 -28.25 5.68 0.54
CA ARG A 130 -27.95 6.89 -0.23
C ARG A 130 -26.54 6.90 -0.83
N PHE A 131 -25.56 6.36 -0.11
CA PHE A 131 -24.16 6.37 -0.53
C PHE A 131 -23.69 5.01 -1.08
N ASN A 132 -24.59 4.05 -1.21
CA ASN A 132 -24.30 2.68 -1.64
C ASN A 132 -23.18 2.03 -0.81
N TYR A 133 -23.27 2.19 0.51
CA TYR A 133 -22.39 1.51 1.45
C TYR A 133 -23.00 0.16 1.87
N ASN A 134 -22.14 -0.83 2.08
CA ASN A 134 -22.55 -2.13 2.60
C ASN A 134 -22.90 -2.03 4.09
N ASP A 135 -23.75 -2.89 4.59
CA ASP A 135 -24.10 -2.98 6.02
C ASP A 135 -22.83 -3.22 6.87
N LYS A 136 -21.94 -4.04 6.37
CA LYS A 136 -20.67 -4.36 7.04
C LYS A 136 -19.46 -3.74 6.33
N VAL A 137 -18.50 -3.30 7.14
CA VAL A 137 -17.18 -2.85 6.71
C VAL A 137 -16.20 -4.01 6.85
N LEU A 138 -15.42 -4.26 5.80
CA LEU A 138 -14.47 -5.36 5.71
C LEU A 138 -13.03 -4.86 5.86
N ARG A 139 -12.15 -5.71 6.38
CA ARG A 139 -10.70 -5.50 6.29
C ARG A 139 -10.24 -5.77 4.85
N VAL A 140 -9.07 -5.27 4.49
CA VAL A 140 -8.50 -5.55 3.16
C VAL A 140 -8.31 -7.05 2.95
N GLU A 141 -7.85 -7.78 3.98
CA GLU A 141 -7.60 -9.21 3.90
C GLU A 141 -8.86 -10.08 3.79
N ASP A 142 -10.04 -9.54 4.15
CA ASP A 142 -11.32 -10.23 3.94
C ASP A 142 -11.73 -10.25 2.46
N VAL A 143 -11.12 -9.40 1.62
CA VAL A 143 -11.45 -9.23 0.21
C VAL A 143 -10.36 -9.76 -0.73
N ILE A 144 -9.08 -9.55 -0.37
CA ILE A 144 -7.91 -9.94 -1.18
C ILE A 144 -6.79 -10.51 -0.30
N LYS A 145 -5.88 -11.26 -0.92
CA LYS A 145 -4.64 -11.68 -0.26
C LYS A 145 -3.75 -10.47 0.03
N VAL A 146 -3.37 -10.30 1.29
CA VAL A 146 -2.41 -9.29 1.78
C VAL A 146 -1.07 -9.98 2.07
N ASP A 147 0.02 -9.41 1.55
CA ASP A 147 1.36 -9.97 1.69
C ASP A 147 2.10 -9.40 2.92
N PHE A 148 1.88 -8.12 3.24
CA PHE A 148 2.48 -7.43 4.39
C PHE A 148 1.44 -6.56 5.10
N ARG A 149 1.66 -6.33 6.40
CA ARG A 149 0.77 -5.51 7.24
C ARG A 149 1.57 -4.51 8.04
N VAL A 150 1.16 -3.25 8.00
CA VAL A 150 1.71 -2.16 8.81
C VAL A 150 0.59 -1.62 9.70
N PRO A 151 0.44 -2.14 10.93
CA PRO A 151 -0.62 -1.72 11.83
C PRO A 151 -0.37 -0.33 12.42
N GLY A 152 -1.38 0.21 13.11
CA GLY A 152 -1.34 1.48 13.84
C GLY A 152 -2.38 2.46 13.34
N CYS A 153 -2.73 3.45 14.17
CA CYS A 153 -3.65 4.54 13.86
C CYS A 153 -3.08 5.85 14.42
N PRO A 154 -2.31 6.57 13.57
CA PRO A 154 -1.81 6.22 12.24
C PRO A 154 -0.80 5.05 12.23
N MET A 155 -0.38 4.62 11.04
CA MET A 155 0.56 3.51 10.85
C MET A 155 1.85 3.68 11.67
N ASN A 156 2.41 2.57 12.14
CA ASN A 156 3.69 2.59 12.83
C ASN A 156 4.84 2.84 11.85
N GLU A 157 5.52 4.00 11.98
CA GLU A 157 6.62 4.43 11.10
C GLU A 157 7.76 3.40 11.02
N LYS A 158 8.17 2.85 12.16
CA LYS A 158 9.28 1.90 12.21
C LYS A 158 8.95 0.61 11.44
N ILE A 159 7.74 0.09 11.63
CA ILE A 159 7.28 -1.11 10.91
C ILE A 159 7.16 -0.80 9.41
N PHE A 160 6.68 0.39 9.05
CA PHE A 160 6.58 0.81 7.65
C PHE A 160 7.95 0.86 6.97
N LEU A 161 8.94 1.51 7.58
CA LEU A 161 10.31 1.59 7.06
C LEU A 161 10.93 0.20 6.90
N GLN A 162 10.81 -0.67 7.91
CA GLN A 162 11.26 -2.06 7.84
C GLN A 162 10.58 -2.83 6.70
N THR A 163 9.28 -2.61 6.48
CA THR A 163 8.52 -3.25 5.40
C THR A 163 9.00 -2.80 4.04
N ILE A 164 9.30 -1.50 3.85
CA ILE A 164 9.89 -0.99 2.59
C ILE A 164 11.24 -1.65 2.32
N ASP A 165 12.13 -1.70 3.31
CA ASP A 165 13.46 -2.30 3.16
C ASP A 165 13.38 -3.80 2.81
N GLN A 166 12.47 -4.53 3.46
CA GLN A 166 12.21 -5.93 3.15
C GLN A 166 11.69 -6.13 1.72
N LEU A 167 10.75 -5.30 1.28
CA LEU A 167 10.17 -5.35 -0.06
C LEU A 167 11.21 -5.06 -1.14
N ILE A 168 12.02 -4.00 -0.97
CA ILE A 168 13.10 -3.68 -1.90
C ILE A 168 14.06 -4.85 -2.02
N SER A 169 14.48 -5.43 -0.89
CA SER A 169 15.41 -6.57 -0.86
C SER A 169 14.81 -7.81 -1.52
N LYS A 170 13.55 -8.12 -1.21
CA LYS A 170 12.84 -9.29 -1.75
C LYS A 170 12.65 -9.21 -3.26
N ILE A 171 12.17 -8.06 -3.76
CA ILE A 171 11.92 -7.88 -5.19
C ILE A 171 13.24 -7.97 -5.98
N ARG A 172 14.33 -7.39 -5.46
CA ARG A 172 15.66 -7.50 -6.07
C ARG A 172 16.15 -8.94 -6.16
N LEU A 173 15.95 -9.73 -5.11
CA LEU A 173 16.30 -11.16 -5.12
C LEU A 173 15.47 -11.95 -6.14
N ASP A 174 14.18 -11.64 -6.27
CA ASP A 174 13.29 -12.31 -7.22
C ASP A 174 13.69 -11.99 -8.67
N LEU A 175 14.05 -10.73 -8.97
CA LEU A 175 14.58 -10.32 -10.28
C LEU A 175 15.87 -11.05 -10.61
N ALA A 176 16.85 -11.08 -9.72
CA ALA A 176 18.11 -11.76 -9.91
C ALA A 176 17.97 -13.29 -10.11
N ARG A 177 16.93 -13.90 -9.54
CA ARG A 177 16.61 -15.33 -9.77
C ARG A 177 15.99 -15.56 -11.14
N SER A 178 15.11 -14.67 -11.60
CA SER A 178 14.47 -14.80 -12.91
C SER A 178 15.48 -14.68 -14.05
N GLU A 179 16.46 -13.78 -13.92
CA GLU A 179 17.54 -13.62 -14.90
C GLU A 179 18.43 -14.86 -15.01
N ARG A 180 18.71 -15.55 -13.89
CA ARG A 180 19.51 -16.79 -13.88
C ARG A 180 18.77 -18.01 -14.44
N SER A 181 17.42 -18.00 -14.43
CA SER A 181 16.62 -19.10 -14.97
C SER A 181 16.33 -18.95 -16.46
N SER A 182 16.69 -17.82 -17.06
CA SER A 182 16.52 -17.52 -18.50
C SER A 182 17.83 -17.69 -19.30
N LEU A 183 18.91 -18.06 -18.65
CA LEU A 183 20.21 -18.43 -19.24
C LEU A 183 20.41 -19.96 -19.23
#